data_11ed4b4b4ca54d4a444eee433f099a77
#
_entry.id   11ed4b4b4ca54d4a444eee433f099a77
#
_cell.length_a   1.000
_cell.length_b   1.000
_cell.length_c   1.000
_cell.angle_alpha   90.00
_cell.angle_beta   90.00
_cell.angle_gamma   90.00
#
_symmetry.space_group_name_H-M   'P 1'
#
loop_
_entity.id
_entity.type
_entity.pdbx_description
1 polymer ?
#
loop_
_entity_poly.entity_id
_entity_poly.type
_entity_poly.pdbx_seq_one_letter_code
_entity_poly.pdbx_strand_id
1 'polypeptide(L)'
;MQRILFFTLTMLILITDVSAAIKWNSAYQNYIDKYKNIAIEQMQQYHIPASITLAQGLLESGAGLSRLATKANNHFGIKCHNGWTGGTIYVDDDKKNDCFRAYSSARESFVDHSKFLQGNRYKSLFSLSQTDYKGWARGLKSCGYATNPQYAEKLIEIIELYKLHQYDTKTSYSPSSTSVGKEELGGILDWVKKARKTKKTKKEKMGKIVKNHTIYFYNNNLYIIAQQGETYRSVAQDIGIGYRSLARYNERDKNTVLAQGDIVYLKKKATKAEVKYKGYLHTVVAGQSMYDISQMYGIRLSSLYKKNNLPNDYMPRVGDRLRVY
;
A
#
# COMPACT_ATOMS: atom_id res chain seq x y z
N MET A 1 35.59 -68.85 12.84
CA MET A 1 34.32 -68.16 12.52
C MET A 1 34.34 -66.73 13.01
N GLN A 2 34.69 -65.80 12.13
CA GLN A 2 34.86 -64.38 12.45
C GLN A 2 33.54 -63.69 12.03
N ARG A 3 32.81 -63.14 13.01
CA ARG A 3 31.59 -62.34 12.76
C ARG A 3 31.99 -60.91 12.47
N ILE A 4 31.77 -60.47 11.22
CA ILE A 4 31.92 -59.07 10.81
C ILE A 4 30.64 -58.35 11.20
N LEU A 5 30.74 -57.39 12.13
CA LEU A 5 29.64 -56.47 12.50
C LEU A 5 29.62 -55.33 11.51
N PHE A 6 28.61 -55.26 10.67
CA PHE A 6 28.31 -54.07 9.87
C PHE A 6 27.61 -53.01 10.69
N PHE A 7 28.30 -51.91 11.03
CA PHE A 7 27.69 -50.69 11.56
C PHE A 7 27.14 -49.90 10.38
N THR A 8 25.84 -49.95 10.18
CA THR A 8 25.15 -48.99 9.28
C THR A 8 24.95 -47.68 10.00
N LEU A 9 25.79 -46.68 9.65
CA LEU A 9 25.63 -45.29 10.10
C LEU A 9 24.48 -44.67 9.30
N THR A 10 23.27 -44.65 9.86
CA THR A 10 22.13 -43.88 9.34
C THR A 10 22.38 -42.40 9.58
N MET A 11 22.89 -41.72 8.54
CA MET A 11 23.02 -40.26 8.51
C MET A 11 21.61 -39.65 8.41
N LEU A 12 21.07 -39.19 9.55
CA LEU A 12 19.82 -38.45 9.62
C LEU A 12 20.05 -37.08 8.99
N ILE A 13 19.70 -36.92 7.71
CA ILE A 13 19.69 -35.63 7.05
C ILE A 13 18.52 -34.84 7.62
N LEU A 14 18.83 -33.93 8.56
CA LEU A 14 17.91 -32.89 8.98
C LEU A 14 17.73 -31.94 7.80
N ILE A 15 16.66 -32.17 7.03
CA ILE A 15 16.18 -31.19 6.05
C ILE A 15 15.60 -30.03 6.86
N THR A 16 16.44 -29.05 7.16
CA THR A 16 15.96 -27.77 7.62
C THR A 16 15.35 -27.06 6.43
N ASP A 17 14.01 -27.03 6.38
CA ASP A 17 13.30 -26.12 5.46
C ASP A 17 13.73 -24.69 5.80
N VAL A 18 14.75 -24.20 5.11
CA VAL A 18 15.13 -22.81 5.14
C VAL A 18 14.05 -22.04 4.39
N SER A 19 13.02 -21.63 5.12
CA SER A 19 12.07 -20.65 4.60
C SER A 19 12.86 -19.41 4.19
N ALA A 20 12.80 -19.05 2.92
CA ALA A 20 13.49 -17.88 2.43
C ALA A 20 12.96 -16.63 3.14
N ALA A 21 13.83 -15.96 3.89
CA ALA A 21 13.50 -14.75 4.63
C ALA A 21 12.86 -13.69 3.72
N ILE A 22 11.81 -13.03 4.21
CA ILE A 22 11.12 -11.97 3.48
C ILE A 22 12.10 -10.81 3.30
N LYS A 23 12.38 -10.44 2.05
CA LYS A 23 13.25 -9.30 1.75
C LYS A 23 12.43 -8.03 1.63
N TRP A 24 13.00 -6.92 2.16
CA TRP A 24 12.39 -5.61 2.02
C TRP A 24 12.11 -5.30 0.53
N ASN A 25 10.91 -4.79 0.25
CA ASN A 25 10.54 -4.32 -1.09
C ASN A 25 9.66 -3.07 -1.01
N SER A 26 9.72 -2.27 -2.05
CA SER A 26 9.01 -0.98 -2.11
C SER A 26 7.49 -1.13 -2.23
N ALA A 27 7.00 -2.21 -2.82
CA ALA A 27 5.55 -2.44 -2.93
C ALA A 27 4.93 -2.60 -1.53
N TYR A 28 5.61 -3.33 -0.63
CA TYR A 28 5.20 -3.45 0.76
C TYR A 28 5.24 -2.11 1.48
N GLN A 29 6.32 -1.34 1.32
CA GLN A 29 6.42 -0.02 1.93
C GLN A 29 5.32 0.93 1.43
N ASN A 30 5.04 0.92 0.13
CA ASN A 30 3.97 1.75 -0.45
C ASN A 30 2.58 1.35 0.08
N TYR A 31 2.33 0.05 0.24
CA TYR A 31 1.11 -0.45 0.86
C TYR A 31 0.97 0.07 2.29
N ILE A 32 2.04 -0.04 3.08
CA ILE A 32 2.07 0.45 4.47
C ILE A 32 1.79 1.95 4.49
N ASP A 33 2.48 2.74 3.68
CA ASP A 33 2.32 4.19 3.63
C ASP A 33 0.89 4.60 3.24
N LYS A 34 0.27 3.83 2.35
CA LYS A 34 -1.12 4.06 1.91
C LYS A 34 -2.16 3.71 2.99
N TYR A 35 -1.95 2.61 3.73
CA TYR A 35 -3.01 2.04 4.57
C TYR A 35 -2.74 2.12 6.08
N LYS A 36 -1.55 2.55 6.53
CA LYS A 36 -1.21 2.65 7.97
C LYS A 36 -2.24 3.44 8.79
N ASN A 37 -2.77 4.52 8.22
CA ASN A 37 -3.74 5.35 8.91
C ASN A 37 -5.08 4.63 9.10
N ILE A 38 -5.52 3.88 8.11
CA ILE A 38 -6.74 3.05 8.23
C ILE A 38 -6.51 1.97 9.28
N ALA A 39 -5.35 1.32 9.27
CA ALA A 39 -5.02 0.29 10.26
C ALA A 39 -4.98 0.83 11.70
N ILE A 40 -4.41 2.02 11.92
CA ILE A 40 -4.41 2.70 13.23
C ILE A 40 -5.85 3.02 13.67
N GLU A 41 -6.69 3.50 12.76
CA GLU A 41 -8.10 3.78 13.05
C GLU A 41 -8.86 2.49 13.42
N GLN A 42 -8.63 1.39 12.69
CA GLN A 42 -9.22 0.10 13.04
C GLN A 42 -8.73 -0.39 14.41
N MET A 43 -7.46 -0.20 14.76
CA MET A 43 -6.93 -0.51 16.07
C MET A 43 -7.65 0.26 17.18
N GLN A 44 -7.89 1.55 16.99
CA GLN A 44 -8.61 2.38 17.97
C GLN A 44 -10.06 1.95 18.15
N GLN A 45 -10.72 1.57 17.05
CA GLN A 45 -12.14 1.22 17.06
C GLN A 45 -12.40 -0.23 17.50
N TYR A 46 -11.54 -1.17 17.08
CA TYR A 46 -11.76 -2.60 17.23
C TYR A 46 -10.71 -3.31 18.10
N HIS A 47 -9.73 -2.57 18.63
CA HIS A 47 -8.68 -3.09 19.53
C HIS A 47 -7.78 -4.19 18.91
N ILE A 48 -7.65 -4.24 17.59
CA ILE A 48 -6.74 -5.12 16.87
C ILE A 48 -5.45 -4.34 16.57
N PRO A 49 -4.24 -4.87 16.88
CA PRO A 49 -3.00 -4.15 16.57
C PRO A 49 -2.93 -3.68 15.13
N ALA A 50 -2.53 -2.42 14.92
CA ALA A 50 -2.37 -1.85 13.58
C ALA A 50 -1.32 -2.62 12.77
N SER A 51 -0.25 -3.07 13.44
CA SER A 51 0.80 -3.91 12.85
C SER A 51 0.25 -5.23 12.31
N ILE A 52 -0.64 -5.89 13.04
CA ILE A 52 -1.31 -7.14 12.61
C ILE A 52 -2.18 -6.88 11.39
N THR A 53 -3.04 -5.85 11.45
CA THR A 53 -3.91 -5.49 10.32
C THR A 53 -3.10 -5.18 9.05
N LEU A 54 -2.00 -4.44 9.17
CA LEU A 54 -1.11 -4.14 8.04
C LEU A 54 -0.41 -5.37 7.51
N ALA A 55 0.16 -6.21 8.37
CA ALA A 55 0.88 -7.41 7.96
C ALA A 55 -0.05 -8.42 7.27
N GLN A 56 -1.27 -8.62 7.79
CA GLN A 56 -2.29 -9.43 7.14
C GLN A 56 -2.67 -8.86 5.76
N GLY A 57 -2.99 -7.55 5.69
CA GLY A 57 -3.32 -6.93 4.43
C GLY A 57 -2.19 -7.02 3.39
N LEU A 58 -0.94 -6.91 3.80
CA LEU A 58 0.23 -7.12 2.94
C LEU A 58 0.30 -8.56 2.40
N LEU A 59 0.17 -9.53 3.31
CA LEU A 59 0.33 -10.95 2.98
C LEU A 59 -0.82 -11.46 2.11
N GLU A 60 -2.07 -11.17 2.51
CA GLU A 60 -3.29 -11.67 1.85
C GLU A 60 -3.52 -11.02 0.47
N SER A 61 -3.14 -9.76 0.32
CA SER A 61 -3.37 -9.03 -0.93
C SER A 61 -2.16 -8.94 -1.86
N GLY A 62 -1.02 -9.54 -1.48
CA GLY A 62 0.22 -9.33 -2.21
C GLY A 62 0.56 -7.84 -2.31
N ALA A 63 0.53 -7.11 -1.18
CA ALA A 63 0.71 -5.66 -1.11
C ALA A 63 -0.35 -4.87 -1.91
N GLY A 64 -1.58 -5.34 -1.97
CA GLY A 64 -2.68 -4.71 -2.69
C GLY A 64 -2.67 -4.95 -4.20
N LEU A 65 -1.84 -5.86 -4.70
CA LEU A 65 -1.68 -6.14 -6.12
C LEU A 65 -2.50 -7.35 -6.59
N SER A 66 -3.08 -8.13 -5.69
CA SER A 66 -3.91 -9.27 -6.04
C SER A 66 -5.16 -8.85 -6.83
N ARG A 67 -5.73 -9.80 -7.59
CA ARG A 67 -6.99 -9.57 -8.33
C ARG A 67 -8.12 -9.16 -7.38
N LEU A 68 -8.21 -9.76 -6.19
CA LEU A 68 -9.20 -9.41 -5.18
C LEU A 68 -9.03 -7.97 -4.68
N ALA A 69 -7.80 -7.56 -4.39
CA ALA A 69 -7.53 -6.19 -3.94
C ALA A 69 -7.77 -5.14 -5.04
N THR A 70 -7.37 -5.43 -6.29
CA THR A 70 -7.43 -4.45 -7.38
C THR A 70 -8.80 -4.33 -8.04
N LYS A 71 -9.58 -5.42 -8.08
CA LYS A 71 -10.89 -5.46 -8.76
C LYS A 71 -12.08 -5.38 -7.81
N ALA A 72 -11.88 -5.78 -6.56
CA ALA A 72 -12.95 -5.87 -5.56
C ALA A 72 -12.63 -5.12 -4.25
N ASN A 73 -11.51 -4.39 -4.16
CA ASN A 73 -11.02 -3.77 -2.94
C ASN A 73 -10.94 -4.73 -1.73
N ASN A 74 -10.87 -6.04 -1.97
CA ASN A 74 -10.80 -7.06 -0.94
C ASN A 74 -9.34 -7.37 -0.61
N HIS A 75 -8.85 -6.75 0.45
CA HIS A 75 -7.46 -6.82 0.88
C HIS A 75 -7.14 -8.00 1.81
N PHE A 76 -8.16 -8.74 2.25
CA PHE A 76 -8.01 -9.80 3.24
C PHE A 76 -8.57 -11.14 2.76
N GLY A 77 -8.99 -11.25 1.49
CA GLY A 77 -9.52 -12.49 0.94
C GLY A 77 -10.80 -12.98 1.64
N ILE A 78 -11.66 -12.08 2.10
CA ILE A 78 -12.88 -12.49 2.83
C ILE A 78 -13.89 -13.04 1.84
N LYS A 79 -14.29 -14.32 2.06
CA LYS A 79 -15.28 -15.04 1.24
C LYS A 79 -16.72 -14.63 1.60
N CYS A 80 -17.66 -14.88 0.68
CA CYS A 80 -19.08 -14.63 0.87
C CYS A 80 -19.72 -15.64 1.84
N HIS A 81 -19.50 -15.42 3.16
CA HIS A 81 -20.12 -16.25 4.19
C HIS A 81 -21.12 -15.45 5.01
N ASN A 82 -21.93 -16.14 5.82
CA ASN A 82 -22.77 -15.54 6.87
C ASN A 82 -23.74 -14.46 6.37
N GLY A 83 -24.48 -14.76 5.30
CA GLY A 83 -25.55 -13.85 4.84
C GLY A 83 -25.03 -12.56 4.18
N TRP A 84 -23.85 -12.58 3.58
CA TRP A 84 -23.34 -11.43 2.84
C TRP A 84 -24.30 -11.01 1.72
N THR A 85 -24.73 -9.74 1.75
CA THR A 85 -25.67 -9.15 0.77
C THR A 85 -25.01 -8.07 -0.09
N GLY A 86 -23.71 -7.77 0.12
CA GLY A 86 -22.97 -6.78 -0.65
C GLY A 86 -22.47 -7.28 -2.01
N GLY A 87 -21.64 -6.51 -2.68
CA GLY A 87 -21.02 -6.87 -3.95
C GLY A 87 -20.18 -8.14 -3.85
N THR A 88 -20.06 -8.88 -4.95
CA THR A 88 -19.31 -10.14 -5.00
C THR A 88 -18.40 -10.19 -6.22
N ILE A 89 -17.31 -10.96 -6.10
CA ILE A 89 -16.42 -11.34 -7.19
C ILE A 89 -16.12 -12.84 -7.07
N TYR A 90 -15.96 -13.50 -8.20
CA TYR A 90 -15.65 -14.93 -8.24
C TYR A 90 -14.22 -15.14 -8.72
N VAL A 91 -13.45 -15.91 -7.97
CA VAL A 91 -12.04 -16.22 -8.24
C VAL A 91 -11.80 -17.68 -7.88
N ASP A 92 -10.98 -18.37 -8.68
CA ASP A 92 -10.52 -19.71 -8.33
C ASP A 92 -9.55 -19.62 -7.15
N ASP A 93 -9.84 -20.34 -6.07
CA ASP A 93 -9.05 -20.42 -4.85
C ASP A 93 -9.05 -21.89 -4.38
N ASP A 94 -9.52 -22.21 -3.16
CA ASP A 94 -9.67 -23.60 -2.69
C ASP A 94 -10.61 -24.41 -3.58
N LYS A 95 -11.58 -23.73 -4.20
CA LYS A 95 -12.53 -24.29 -5.18
C LYS A 95 -12.57 -23.40 -6.41
N LYS A 96 -12.99 -24.00 -7.53
CA LYS A 96 -13.29 -23.24 -8.74
C LYS A 96 -14.49 -22.31 -8.48
N ASN A 97 -14.37 -21.04 -8.87
CA ASN A 97 -15.40 -20.01 -8.69
C ASN A 97 -15.78 -19.77 -7.21
N ASP A 98 -14.81 -19.71 -6.30
CA ASP A 98 -15.07 -19.28 -4.94
C ASP A 98 -15.59 -17.84 -4.90
N CYS A 99 -16.64 -17.61 -4.08
CA CYS A 99 -17.23 -16.30 -3.92
C CYS A 99 -16.49 -15.47 -2.87
N PHE A 100 -16.03 -14.29 -3.26
CA PHE A 100 -15.39 -13.32 -2.39
C PHE A 100 -16.20 -12.03 -2.32
N ARG A 101 -16.16 -11.36 -1.16
CA ARG A 101 -16.79 -10.06 -0.96
C ARG A 101 -16.12 -9.00 -1.84
N ALA A 102 -16.92 -8.12 -2.42
CA ALA A 102 -16.44 -6.95 -3.14
C ALA A 102 -16.91 -5.69 -2.41
N TYR A 103 -16.00 -4.74 -2.24
CA TYR A 103 -16.23 -3.52 -1.50
C TYR A 103 -16.11 -2.30 -2.40
N SER A 104 -16.77 -1.20 -2.02
CA SER A 104 -16.69 0.07 -2.74
C SER A 104 -15.33 0.76 -2.51
N SER A 105 -14.63 0.43 -1.43
CA SER A 105 -13.33 0.98 -1.08
C SER A 105 -12.48 0.01 -0.26
N ALA A 106 -11.15 0.21 -0.28
CA ALA A 106 -10.24 -0.52 0.59
C ALA A 106 -10.60 -0.33 2.08
N ARG A 107 -11.06 0.87 2.49
CA ARG A 107 -11.51 1.15 3.86
C ARG A 107 -12.60 0.19 4.31
N GLU A 108 -13.58 -0.09 3.47
CA GLU A 108 -14.66 -1.04 3.79
C GLU A 108 -14.11 -2.45 4.03
N SER A 109 -13.14 -2.88 3.22
CA SER A 109 -12.45 -4.16 3.43
C SER A 109 -11.74 -4.21 4.79
N PHE A 110 -11.05 -3.13 5.19
CA PHE A 110 -10.39 -3.05 6.51
C PHE A 110 -11.40 -3.07 7.66
N VAL A 111 -12.52 -2.36 7.53
CA VAL A 111 -13.61 -2.37 8.53
C VAL A 111 -14.21 -3.76 8.63
N ASP A 112 -14.49 -4.41 7.50
CA ASP A 112 -15.11 -5.74 7.49
C ASP A 112 -14.16 -6.81 8.05
N HIS A 113 -12.87 -6.73 7.74
CA HIS A 113 -11.83 -7.55 8.36
C HIS A 113 -11.80 -7.39 9.87
N SER A 114 -11.87 -6.16 10.38
CA SER A 114 -11.91 -5.90 11.81
C SER A 114 -13.14 -6.52 12.47
N LYS A 115 -14.31 -6.40 11.83
CA LYS A 115 -15.55 -7.07 12.29
C LYS A 115 -15.46 -8.59 12.23
N PHE A 116 -14.82 -9.13 11.20
CA PHE A 116 -14.60 -10.57 11.07
C PHE A 116 -13.76 -11.12 12.24
N LEU A 117 -12.74 -10.39 12.67
CA LEU A 117 -11.93 -10.77 13.83
C LEU A 117 -12.64 -10.58 15.19
N GLN A 118 -13.76 -9.85 15.24
CA GLN A 118 -14.62 -9.79 16.46
C GLN A 118 -15.43 -11.09 16.68
N GLY A 119 -15.42 -11.99 15.72
CA GLY A 119 -16.15 -13.26 15.83
C GLY A 119 -15.66 -14.14 16.99
N ASN A 120 -16.55 -14.97 17.53
CA ASN A 120 -16.29 -15.82 18.70
C ASN A 120 -15.01 -16.66 18.59
N ARG A 121 -14.63 -17.07 17.38
CA ARG A 121 -13.41 -17.83 17.09
C ARG A 121 -12.14 -17.11 17.53
N TYR A 122 -12.11 -15.79 17.48
CA TYR A 122 -10.95 -14.96 17.77
C TYR A 122 -11.03 -14.24 19.12
N LYS A 123 -12.10 -14.48 19.90
CA LYS A 123 -12.38 -13.76 21.14
C LYS A 123 -11.22 -13.78 22.14
N SER A 124 -10.49 -14.91 22.23
CA SER A 124 -9.34 -15.06 23.12
C SER A 124 -8.19 -14.08 22.82
N LEU A 125 -8.07 -13.60 21.58
CA LEU A 125 -7.01 -12.68 21.18
C LEU A 125 -7.14 -11.31 21.86
N PHE A 126 -8.35 -10.91 22.21
CA PHE A 126 -8.64 -9.62 22.83
C PHE A 126 -8.24 -9.55 24.32
N SER A 127 -7.76 -10.65 24.91
CA SER A 127 -7.08 -10.63 26.21
C SER A 127 -5.59 -10.26 26.11
N LEU A 128 -5.02 -10.27 24.91
CA LEU A 128 -3.64 -9.87 24.67
C LEU A 128 -3.51 -8.34 24.62
N SER A 129 -2.33 -7.82 24.98
CA SER A 129 -2.02 -6.41 24.77
C SER A 129 -2.05 -6.07 23.26
N GLN A 130 -2.51 -4.87 22.92
CA GLN A 130 -2.41 -4.36 21.54
C GLN A 130 -0.96 -4.22 21.04
N THR A 131 0.02 -4.20 21.94
CA THR A 131 1.44 -4.15 21.58
C THR A 131 2.08 -5.55 21.51
N ASP A 132 1.36 -6.60 21.86
CA ASP A 132 1.83 -7.98 21.73
C ASP A 132 1.51 -8.58 20.37
N TYR A 133 2.08 -7.99 19.33
CA TYR A 133 1.89 -8.48 17.97
C TYR A 133 2.35 -9.94 17.77
N LYS A 134 3.33 -10.42 18.54
CA LYS A 134 3.77 -11.82 18.47
C LYS A 134 2.71 -12.78 19.00
N GLY A 135 2.13 -12.44 20.14
CA GLY A 135 0.99 -13.19 20.72
C GLY A 135 -0.21 -13.18 19.77
N TRP A 136 -0.53 -12.02 19.19
CA TRP A 136 -1.59 -11.89 18.19
C TRP A 136 -1.35 -12.75 16.95
N ALA A 137 -0.15 -12.72 16.35
CA ALA A 137 0.19 -13.50 15.16
C ALA A 137 0.05 -15.01 15.42
N ARG A 138 0.60 -15.51 16.52
CA ARG A 138 0.48 -16.91 16.91
C ARG A 138 -0.95 -17.30 17.26
N GLY A 139 -1.67 -16.43 17.95
CA GLY A 139 -3.06 -16.62 18.29
C GLY A 139 -3.96 -16.70 17.05
N LEU A 140 -3.78 -15.85 16.05
CA LEU A 140 -4.47 -15.93 14.76
C LEU A 140 -4.27 -17.29 14.09
N LYS A 141 -3.02 -17.79 14.07
CA LYS A 141 -2.72 -19.12 13.56
C LYS A 141 -3.42 -20.23 14.36
N SER A 142 -3.37 -20.15 15.68
CA SER A 142 -4.01 -21.13 16.59
C SER A 142 -5.53 -21.11 16.44
N CYS A 143 -6.13 -19.95 16.22
CA CYS A 143 -7.55 -19.80 15.90
C CYS A 143 -7.90 -20.26 14.48
N GLY A 144 -6.92 -20.70 13.68
CA GLY A 144 -7.11 -21.22 12.32
C GLY A 144 -7.47 -20.14 11.29
N TYR A 145 -6.92 -18.93 11.41
CA TYR A 145 -7.08 -17.88 10.40
C TYR A 145 -6.53 -18.33 9.05
N ALA A 146 -5.40 -19.04 9.05
CA ALA A 146 -4.77 -19.59 7.86
C ALA A 146 -4.31 -21.04 8.09
N THR A 147 -4.29 -21.83 7.03
CA THR A 147 -3.83 -23.23 7.03
C THR A 147 -2.30 -23.33 7.04
N ASN A 148 -1.60 -22.37 6.43
CA ASN A 148 -0.13 -22.36 6.35
C ASN A 148 0.51 -22.44 7.74
N PRO A 149 1.37 -23.45 8.03
CA PRO A 149 2.02 -23.61 9.34
C PRO A 149 2.94 -22.42 9.69
N GLN A 150 3.52 -21.76 8.70
CA GLN A 150 4.43 -20.62 8.88
C GLN A 150 3.70 -19.26 8.94
N TYR A 151 2.38 -19.24 9.00
CA TYR A 151 1.60 -17.98 8.93
C TYR A 151 2.00 -16.97 10.01
N ALA A 152 2.08 -17.42 11.25
CA ALA A 152 2.46 -16.55 12.37
C ALA A 152 3.85 -15.94 12.18
N GLU A 153 4.83 -16.76 11.82
CA GLU A 153 6.21 -16.30 11.64
C GLU A 153 6.33 -15.33 10.45
N LYS A 154 5.59 -15.56 9.35
CA LYS A 154 5.53 -14.61 8.23
C LYS A 154 4.96 -13.26 8.64
N LEU A 155 3.90 -13.22 9.47
CA LEU A 155 3.38 -11.96 10.00
C LEU A 155 4.42 -11.26 10.87
N ILE A 156 5.06 -12.00 11.79
CA ILE A 156 6.09 -11.45 12.68
C ILE A 156 7.26 -10.88 11.87
N GLU A 157 7.75 -11.63 10.88
CA GLU A 157 8.84 -11.19 10.01
C GLU A 157 8.50 -9.89 9.24
N ILE A 158 7.29 -9.79 8.69
CA ILE A 158 6.80 -8.56 8.04
C ILE A 158 6.76 -7.41 9.06
N ILE A 159 6.21 -7.63 10.24
CA ILE A 159 6.07 -6.61 11.28
C ILE A 159 7.45 -6.10 11.71
N GLU A 160 8.42 -6.98 11.92
CA GLU A 160 9.78 -6.62 12.33
C GLU A 160 10.55 -5.93 11.21
N LEU A 161 10.52 -6.49 10.00
CA LEU A 161 11.23 -5.93 8.83
C LEU A 161 10.80 -4.50 8.49
N TYR A 162 9.50 -4.22 8.55
CA TYR A 162 8.93 -2.90 8.24
C TYR A 162 8.65 -2.06 9.50
N LYS A 163 9.02 -2.56 10.70
CA LYS A 163 8.83 -1.89 12.00
C LYS A 163 7.37 -1.48 12.23
N LEU A 164 6.42 -2.33 11.83
CA LEU A 164 4.99 -2.00 11.90
C LEU A 164 4.48 -1.83 13.32
N HIS A 165 5.11 -2.48 14.31
CA HIS A 165 4.81 -2.36 15.73
C HIS A 165 4.87 -0.91 16.25
N GLN A 166 5.59 -0.02 15.56
CA GLN A 166 5.59 1.42 15.88
C GLN A 166 4.20 2.07 15.76
N TYR A 167 3.27 1.45 15.06
CA TYR A 167 1.90 1.95 14.89
C TYR A 167 0.96 1.50 16.01
N ASP A 168 1.34 0.49 16.81
CA ASP A 168 0.50 -0.09 17.86
C ASP A 168 0.41 0.78 19.14
N THR A 169 1.32 1.74 19.30
CA THR A 169 1.35 2.66 20.43
C THR A 169 0.67 4.01 20.15
N LYS A 170 0.13 4.21 18.95
CA LYS A 170 -0.47 5.49 18.55
C LYS A 170 -1.89 5.62 19.09
N THR A 171 -2.05 6.38 20.16
CA THR A 171 -3.32 6.62 20.87
C THR A 171 -4.25 7.64 20.21
N SER A 172 -3.76 8.39 19.23
CA SER A 172 -4.58 9.26 18.40
C SER A 172 -4.18 9.13 16.95
N TYR A 173 -5.18 8.98 16.08
CA TYR A 173 -5.06 9.39 14.72
C TYR A 173 -4.86 10.92 14.74
N SER A 174 -3.64 11.34 14.89
CA SER A 174 -3.19 12.46 14.09
C SER A 174 -3.05 11.87 12.69
N PRO A 175 -3.79 12.39 11.68
CA PRO A 175 -3.26 12.24 10.36
C PRO A 175 -1.79 12.61 10.55
N SER A 176 -0.89 11.65 10.35
CA SER A 176 0.48 11.99 10.09
C SER A 176 0.37 12.73 8.75
N SER A 177 -0.13 13.93 8.95
CA SER A 177 0.65 15.04 8.57
C SER A 177 2.05 14.68 9.08
N THR A 178 2.87 14.13 8.18
CA THR A 178 3.90 15.07 7.84
C THR A 178 3.08 16.30 7.53
N SER A 179 2.69 16.98 8.63
CA SER A 179 2.19 18.33 8.61
C SER A 179 3.31 19.01 7.87
N VAL A 180 3.05 19.28 6.60
CA VAL A 180 3.73 20.40 5.96
C VAL A 180 3.65 21.44 7.03
N GLY A 181 4.79 21.73 7.70
CA GLY A 181 4.80 22.63 8.85
C GLY A 181 4.09 23.89 8.43
N LYS A 182 3.50 24.66 9.35
CA LYS A 182 2.85 25.93 9.01
C LYS A 182 3.71 26.78 8.07
N GLU A 183 5.03 26.65 8.15
CA GLU A 183 6.02 27.27 7.26
C GLU A 183 6.04 26.67 5.84
N GLU A 184 5.88 25.35 5.69
CA GLU A 184 5.80 24.71 4.37
C GLU A 184 4.43 24.94 3.71
N LEU A 185 3.34 24.99 4.49
CA LEU A 185 2.05 25.44 4.00
C LEU A 185 2.11 26.93 3.59
N GLY A 186 2.83 27.76 4.33
CA GLY A 186 3.14 29.13 3.97
C GLY A 186 3.91 29.20 2.64
N GLY A 187 4.94 28.39 2.48
CA GLY A 187 5.71 28.26 1.23
C GLY A 187 4.90 27.76 0.05
N ILE A 188 3.95 26.82 0.27
CA ILE A 188 3.01 26.35 -0.75
C ILE A 188 2.03 27.43 -1.15
N LEU A 189 1.47 28.14 -0.15
CA LEU A 189 0.57 29.28 -0.38
C LEU A 189 1.28 30.43 -1.06
N ASP A 190 2.54 30.69 -0.72
CA ASP A 190 3.36 31.73 -1.38
C ASP A 190 3.79 31.31 -2.80
N TRP A 191 4.06 30.05 -3.04
CA TRP A 191 4.31 29.53 -4.40
C TRP A 191 3.05 29.61 -5.25
N VAL A 192 1.88 29.22 -4.72
CA VAL A 192 0.58 29.41 -5.41
C VAL A 192 0.29 30.88 -5.66
N LYS A 193 0.62 31.78 -4.70
CA LYS A 193 0.53 33.24 -4.85
C LYS A 193 1.50 33.77 -5.92
N LYS A 194 2.74 33.24 -5.96
CA LYS A 194 3.77 33.63 -6.93
C LYS A 194 3.43 33.15 -8.35
N ALA A 195 2.84 31.97 -8.50
CA ALA A 195 2.31 31.46 -9.77
C ALA A 195 1.11 32.30 -10.28
N ARG A 196 0.38 32.98 -9.38
CA ARG A 196 -0.74 33.87 -9.71
C ARG A 196 -0.32 35.30 -10.09
N LYS A 197 0.86 35.78 -9.68
CA LYS A 197 1.34 37.14 -10.03
C LYS A 197 1.57 37.34 -11.53
N THR A 198 1.55 36.29 -12.33
CA THR A 198 1.72 36.36 -13.79
C THR A 198 0.41 36.51 -14.57
N LYS A 199 -0.77 36.53 -13.93
CA LYS A 199 -2.02 36.94 -14.59
C LYS A 199 -2.94 37.69 -13.62
N LYS A 200 -3.02 39.01 -13.77
CA LYS A 200 -4.05 39.86 -13.15
C LYS A 200 -5.44 39.39 -13.56
N THR A 201 -6.26 38.90 -12.61
CA THR A 201 -7.67 39.32 -12.41
C THR A 201 -8.35 38.46 -11.33
N LYS A 202 -9.10 39.15 -10.47
CA LYS A 202 -10.06 38.72 -9.44
C LYS A 202 -9.54 38.12 -8.14
N LYS A 203 -9.43 39.03 -7.17
CA LYS A 203 -9.46 38.84 -5.74
C LYS A 203 -10.85 38.32 -5.33
N GLU A 204 -10.98 37.02 -5.03
CA GLU A 204 -11.94 36.46 -4.09
C GLU A 204 -11.82 34.94 -4.01
N LYS A 205 -11.85 34.38 -2.80
CA LYS A 205 -11.91 32.95 -2.42
C LYS A 205 -10.57 32.23 -2.22
N MET A 206 -9.75 32.70 -1.30
CA MET A 206 -8.56 31.95 -0.87
C MET A 206 -8.73 31.11 0.41
N GLY A 207 -9.95 31.07 0.99
CA GLY A 207 -10.30 30.28 2.17
C GLY A 207 -10.94 28.91 1.89
N LYS A 208 -11.07 28.48 0.60
CA LYS A 208 -11.83 27.29 0.19
C LYS A 208 -10.99 26.21 -0.55
N ILE A 209 -9.66 26.20 -0.42
CA ILE A 209 -8.79 25.60 -1.45
C ILE A 209 -8.47 24.12 -1.24
N VAL A 210 -8.78 23.48 -0.14
CA VAL A 210 -8.53 22.04 0.05
C VAL A 210 -9.67 21.45 0.87
N LYS A 211 -10.83 21.26 0.27
CA LYS A 211 -11.98 20.70 0.99
C LYS A 211 -12.06 19.19 0.93
N ASN A 212 -11.54 18.54 -0.13
CA ASN A 212 -11.83 17.14 -0.41
C ASN A 212 -10.61 16.22 -0.45
N HIS A 213 -9.37 16.77 -0.43
CA HIS A 213 -8.16 15.95 -0.55
C HIS A 213 -7.18 16.18 0.59
N THR A 214 -6.62 15.09 1.11
CA THR A 214 -5.42 15.15 1.94
C THR A 214 -4.20 15.31 1.05
N ILE A 215 -3.35 16.30 1.37
CA ILE A 215 -2.10 16.52 0.65
C ILE A 215 -1.01 15.71 1.34
N TYR A 216 -0.28 14.94 0.55
CA TYR A 216 0.85 14.12 0.98
C TYR A 216 2.15 14.67 0.40
N PHE A 217 3.28 14.30 1.01
CA PHE A 217 4.62 14.67 0.54
C PHE A 217 5.46 13.43 0.25
N TYR A 218 6.08 13.38 -0.92
CA TYR A 218 6.98 12.30 -1.31
C TYR A 218 7.95 12.76 -2.41
N ASN A 219 9.21 12.35 -2.30
CA ASN A 219 10.28 12.65 -3.28
C ASN A 219 10.33 14.14 -3.67
N ASN A 220 10.35 15.03 -2.67
CA ASN A 220 10.36 16.49 -2.82
C ASN A 220 9.15 17.05 -3.61
N ASN A 221 8.04 16.33 -3.62
CA ASN A 221 6.83 16.73 -4.30
C ASN A 221 5.60 16.52 -3.40
N LEU A 222 4.57 17.30 -3.66
CA LEU A 222 3.27 17.14 -3.06
C LEU A 222 2.39 16.32 -3.99
N TYR A 223 1.54 15.47 -3.42
CA TYR A 223 0.56 14.71 -4.16
C TYR A 223 -0.75 14.55 -3.39
N ILE A 224 -1.80 14.23 -4.10
CA ILE A 224 -3.08 13.76 -3.56
C ILE A 224 -3.37 12.37 -4.11
N ILE A 225 -4.31 11.69 -3.48
CA ILE A 225 -4.89 10.45 -3.97
C ILE A 225 -6.24 10.77 -4.57
N ALA A 226 -6.44 10.44 -5.83
CA ALA A 226 -7.69 10.69 -6.54
C ALA A 226 -8.84 9.82 -6.01
N GLN A 227 -10.04 10.39 -6.03
CA GLN A 227 -11.29 9.69 -5.73
C GLN A 227 -11.91 9.14 -7.03
N GLN A 228 -12.86 8.24 -6.89
CA GLN A 228 -13.53 7.66 -8.04
C GLN A 228 -14.22 8.71 -8.92
N GLY A 229 -13.98 8.65 -10.23
CA GLY A 229 -14.62 9.54 -11.19
C GLY A 229 -14.02 10.94 -11.29
N GLU A 230 -12.96 11.24 -10.54
CA GLU A 230 -12.28 12.52 -10.67
C GLU A 230 -11.53 12.66 -11.98
N THR A 231 -11.26 13.89 -12.33
CA THR A 231 -10.48 14.30 -13.49
C THR A 231 -9.42 15.30 -13.06
N TYR A 232 -8.39 15.52 -13.89
CA TYR A 232 -7.45 16.60 -13.62
C TYR A 232 -8.13 17.99 -13.51
N ARG A 233 -9.32 18.16 -14.11
CA ARG A 233 -10.10 19.40 -14.00
C ARG A 233 -10.75 19.54 -12.64
N SER A 234 -11.40 18.50 -12.10
CA SER A 234 -12.04 18.54 -10.78
C SER A 234 -11.00 18.72 -9.67
N VAL A 235 -9.93 17.92 -9.71
CA VAL A 235 -8.80 18.04 -8.76
C VAL A 235 -8.16 19.43 -8.82
N ALA A 236 -7.95 19.97 -10.03
CA ALA A 236 -7.37 21.28 -10.21
C ALA A 236 -8.23 22.42 -9.66
N GLN A 237 -9.56 22.29 -9.72
CA GLN A 237 -10.51 23.24 -9.10
C GLN A 237 -10.39 23.24 -7.58
N ASP A 238 -10.29 22.06 -6.97
CA ASP A 238 -10.12 21.92 -5.53
C ASP A 238 -8.81 22.53 -5.03
N ILE A 239 -7.71 22.28 -5.74
CA ILE A 239 -6.34 22.62 -5.30
C ILE A 239 -5.95 24.02 -5.78
N GLY A 240 -6.67 24.62 -6.75
CA GLY A 240 -6.35 25.94 -7.29
C GLY A 240 -5.16 25.95 -8.26
N ILE A 241 -4.85 24.84 -8.90
CA ILE A 241 -3.80 24.68 -9.93
C ILE A 241 -4.49 24.60 -11.30
N GLY A 242 -3.83 25.05 -12.38
CA GLY A 242 -4.36 24.88 -13.72
C GLY A 242 -4.37 23.41 -14.13
N TYR A 243 -5.53 22.86 -14.56
CA TYR A 243 -5.70 21.44 -14.87
C TYR A 243 -4.75 20.92 -15.96
N ARG A 244 -4.43 21.74 -16.97
CA ARG A 244 -3.45 21.39 -18.02
C ARG A 244 -2.04 21.24 -17.44
N SER A 245 -1.68 22.06 -16.46
CA SER A 245 -0.39 21.95 -15.76
C SER A 245 -0.37 20.71 -14.89
N LEU A 246 -1.46 20.42 -14.18
CA LEU A 246 -1.59 19.24 -13.33
C LEU A 246 -1.47 17.96 -14.17
N ALA A 247 -2.17 17.83 -15.29
CA ALA A 247 -2.07 16.70 -16.20
C ALA A 247 -0.63 16.53 -16.74
N ARG A 248 0.02 17.63 -17.14
CA ARG A 248 1.42 17.62 -17.59
C ARG A 248 2.42 17.21 -16.51
N TYR A 249 2.18 17.60 -15.23
CA TYR A 249 3.04 17.15 -14.11
C TYR A 249 2.95 15.64 -13.89
N ASN A 250 1.80 15.06 -14.22
CA ASN A 250 1.52 13.64 -14.12
C ASN A 250 1.73 12.88 -15.44
N GLU A 251 2.18 13.56 -16.50
CA GLU A 251 2.49 12.97 -17.81
C GLU A 251 1.30 12.17 -18.39
N ARG A 252 0.09 12.72 -18.23
CA ARG A 252 -1.18 12.19 -18.76
C ARG A 252 -1.91 13.22 -19.61
N ASP A 253 -2.83 12.74 -20.44
CA ASP A 253 -3.75 13.62 -21.14
C ASP A 253 -4.65 14.39 -20.16
N LYS A 254 -4.95 15.64 -20.49
CA LYS A 254 -5.76 16.53 -19.66
C LYS A 254 -7.20 16.07 -19.43
N ASN A 255 -7.70 15.21 -20.33
CA ASN A 255 -9.06 14.67 -20.28
C ASN A 255 -9.11 13.28 -19.60
N THR A 256 -7.97 12.76 -19.14
CA THR A 256 -7.92 11.46 -18.43
C THR A 256 -8.85 11.49 -17.24
N VAL A 257 -9.73 10.49 -17.14
CA VAL A 257 -10.49 10.18 -15.94
C VAL A 257 -9.57 9.41 -15.00
N LEU A 258 -9.49 9.88 -13.76
CA LEU A 258 -8.63 9.29 -12.74
C LEU A 258 -9.33 8.08 -12.11
N ALA A 259 -8.58 7.03 -11.89
CA ALA A 259 -9.06 5.90 -11.11
C ALA A 259 -8.96 6.23 -9.61
N GLN A 260 -9.84 5.62 -8.81
CA GLN A 260 -9.72 5.71 -7.37
C GLN A 260 -8.36 5.17 -6.91
N GLY A 261 -7.64 5.97 -6.15
CA GLY A 261 -6.31 5.62 -5.66
C GLY A 261 -5.16 6.11 -6.54
N ASP A 262 -5.43 6.72 -7.70
CA ASP A 262 -4.38 7.32 -8.52
C ASP A 262 -3.62 8.40 -7.74
N ILE A 263 -2.30 8.34 -7.82
CA ILE A 263 -1.43 9.38 -7.26
C ILE A 263 -1.40 10.55 -8.23
N VAL A 264 -1.75 11.73 -7.76
CA VAL A 264 -1.72 12.97 -8.56
C VAL A 264 -0.71 13.94 -7.97
N TYR A 265 0.45 14.05 -8.58
CA TYR A 265 1.50 14.98 -8.17
C TYR A 265 1.14 16.43 -8.50
N LEU A 266 1.32 17.33 -7.53
CA LEU A 266 0.94 18.73 -7.66
C LEU A 266 2.01 19.62 -8.29
N LYS A 267 3.21 19.08 -8.47
CA LYS A 267 4.34 19.71 -9.17
C LYS A 267 4.98 18.70 -10.13
N LYS A 268 5.89 19.19 -10.96
CA LYS A 268 6.68 18.36 -11.85
C LYS A 268 7.48 17.33 -11.05
N LYS A 269 7.36 16.07 -11.39
CA LYS A 269 8.07 14.97 -10.74
C LYS A 269 9.59 15.10 -10.86
N ALA A 270 10.33 14.50 -9.94
CA ALA A 270 11.79 14.46 -9.94
C ALA A 270 12.35 13.63 -11.10
N THR A 271 13.65 13.71 -11.33
CA THR A 271 14.34 12.86 -12.32
C THR A 271 14.86 11.54 -11.74
N LYS A 272 14.90 11.43 -10.41
CA LYS A 272 15.35 10.25 -9.66
C LYS A 272 14.53 10.10 -8.37
N ALA A 273 14.41 8.88 -7.89
CA ALA A 273 13.78 8.56 -6.61
C ALA A 273 14.57 9.16 -5.43
N GLU A 274 14.05 9.02 -4.21
CA GLU A 274 14.76 9.45 -3.01
C GLU A 274 16.09 8.70 -2.84
N VAL A 275 17.04 9.32 -2.13
CA VAL A 275 18.40 8.79 -1.90
C VAL A 275 18.40 7.39 -1.30
N LYS A 276 17.40 7.04 -0.49
CA LYS A 276 17.24 5.69 0.09
C LYS A 276 17.15 4.58 -0.97
N TYR A 277 16.82 4.92 -2.22
CA TYR A 277 16.77 3.98 -3.35
C TYR A 277 18.06 3.96 -4.19
N LYS A 278 19.14 4.62 -3.74
CA LYS A 278 20.44 4.54 -4.41
C LYS A 278 20.95 3.09 -4.39
N GLY A 279 21.21 2.54 -5.58
CA GLY A 279 21.63 1.14 -5.75
C GLY A 279 20.48 0.11 -5.71
N TYR A 280 19.26 0.54 -5.40
CA TYR A 280 18.09 -0.33 -5.42
C TYR A 280 17.58 -0.53 -6.86
N LEU A 281 17.20 -1.77 -7.17
CA LEU A 281 16.53 -2.14 -8.42
C LEU A 281 15.08 -2.53 -8.12
N HIS A 282 14.14 -1.81 -8.70
CA HIS A 282 12.73 -2.17 -8.67
C HIS A 282 12.50 -3.43 -9.50
N THR A 283 11.93 -4.47 -8.91
CA THR A 283 11.50 -5.66 -9.65
C THR A 283 10.06 -5.48 -10.09
N VAL A 284 9.82 -5.54 -11.38
CA VAL A 284 8.47 -5.38 -11.97
C VAL A 284 7.61 -6.57 -11.56
N VAL A 285 6.40 -6.29 -11.09
CA VAL A 285 5.39 -7.32 -10.77
C VAL A 285 4.24 -7.26 -11.77
N ALA A 286 3.41 -8.31 -11.78
CA ALA A 286 2.29 -8.41 -12.70
C ALA A 286 1.35 -7.19 -12.63
N GLY A 287 0.96 -6.66 -13.79
CA GLY A 287 0.06 -5.53 -13.92
C GLY A 287 0.70 -4.15 -13.76
N GLN A 288 2.01 -4.05 -13.50
CA GLN A 288 2.69 -2.75 -13.45
C GLN A 288 3.11 -2.28 -14.85
N SER A 289 2.78 -1.05 -15.16
CA SER A 289 3.34 -0.33 -16.31
C SER A 289 4.54 0.54 -15.89
N MET A 290 5.34 0.98 -16.86
CA MET A 290 6.40 1.99 -16.61
C MET A 290 5.82 3.26 -15.99
N TYR A 291 4.59 3.63 -16.37
CA TYR A 291 3.90 4.77 -15.78
C TYR A 291 3.63 4.55 -14.28
N ASP A 292 3.07 3.40 -13.89
CA ASP A 292 2.77 3.10 -12.49
C ASP A 292 4.03 3.12 -11.63
N ILE A 293 5.13 2.54 -12.14
CA ILE A 293 6.43 2.59 -11.47
C ILE A 293 6.92 4.04 -11.34
N SER A 294 6.78 4.86 -12.38
CA SER A 294 7.16 6.27 -12.33
C SER A 294 6.36 7.07 -11.29
N GLN A 295 5.06 6.80 -11.17
CA GLN A 295 4.19 7.40 -10.16
C GLN A 295 4.57 6.94 -8.75
N MET A 296 4.82 5.65 -8.57
CA MET A 296 5.23 5.05 -7.31
C MET A 296 6.48 5.72 -6.71
N TYR A 297 7.47 6.04 -7.54
CA TYR A 297 8.72 6.66 -7.09
C TYR A 297 8.75 8.19 -7.22
N GLY A 298 7.67 8.81 -7.67
CA GLY A 298 7.58 10.26 -7.88
C GLY A 298 8.61 10.78 -8.89
N ILE A 299 8.93 9.97 -9.90
CA ILE A 299 9.90 10.32 -10.94
C ILE A 299 9.23 10.47 -12.30
N ARG A 300 9.86 11.23 -13.18
CA ARG A 300 9.36 11.39 -14.56
C ARG A 300 9.45 10.06 -15.29
N LEU A 301 8.41 9.74 -16.06
CA LEU A 301 8.38 8.54 -16.89
C LEU A 301 9.55 8.50 -17.89
N SER A 302 9.84 9.62 -18.54
CA SER A 302 10.99 9.76 -19.46
C SER A 302 12.34 9.54 -18.74
N SER A 303 12.44 9.94 -17.47
CA SER A 303 13.65 9.70 -16.68
C SER A 303 13.81 8.23 -16.31
N LEU A 304 12.70 7.52 -16.05
CA LEU A 304 12.72 6.08 -15.78
C LEU A 304 13.21 5.29 -17.00
N TYR A 305 12.70 5.58 -18.20
CA TYR A 305 13.19 4.99 -19.44
C TYR A 305 14.69 5.27 -19.66
N LYS A 306 15.09 6.54 -19.56
CA LYS A 306 16.50 6.95 -19.76
C LYS A 306 17.46 6.27 -18.79
N LYS A 307 17.08 6.13 -17.51
CA LYS A 307 17.94 5.47 -16.48
C LYS A 307 18.21 4.01 -16.78
N ASN A 308 17.31 3.36 -17.47
CA ASN A 308 17.38 1.94 -17.80
C ASN A 308 17.81 1.67 -19.25
N ASN A 309 18.15 2.71 -20.02
CA ASN A 309 18.48 2.61 -21.44
C ASN A 309 17.38 1.92 -22.25
N LEU A 310 16.12 2.21 -21.90
CA LEU A 310 14.94 1.61 -22.53
C LEU A 310 14.27 2.61 -23.49
N PRO A 311 13.71 2.17 -24.63
CA PRO A 311 12.91 3.01 -25.51
C PRO A 311 11.61 3.44 -24.82
N ASN A 312 11.02 4.56 -25.25
CA ASN A 312 9.85 5.16 -24.59
C ASN A 312 8.55 4.33 -24.72
N ASP A 313 8.54 3.36 -25.60
CA ASP A 313 7.45 2.40 -25.84
C ASP A 313 7.71 1.04 -25.18
N TYR A 314 8.79 0.91 -24.42
CA TYR A 314 9.10 -0.34 -23.72
C TYR A 314 7.97 -0.75 -22.78
N MET A 315 7.50 -1.98 -22.93
CA MET A 315 6.52 -2.59 -22.04
C MET A 315 7.25 -3.48 -21.01
N PRO A 316 7.17 -3.16 -19.72
CA PRO A 316 7.90 -3.91 -18.70
C PRO A 316 7.32 -5.32 -18.55
N ARG A 317 8.18 -6.30 -18.33
CA ARG A 317 7.85 -7.70 -18.07
C ARG A 317 8.01 -8.01 -16.60
N VAL A 318 7.20 -8.93 -16.09
CA VAL A 318 7.36 -9.43 -14.72
C VAL A 318 8.78 -9.96 -14.51
N GLY A 319 9.42 -9.50 -13.43
CA GLY A 319 10.81 -9.84 -13.13
C GLY A 319 11.86 -8.87 -13.64
N ASP A 320 11.51 -7.92 -14.54
CA ASP A 320 12.45 -6.87 -14.96
C ASP A 320 12.95 -6.08 -13.77
N ARG A 321 14.24 -5.74 -13.79
CA ARG A 321 14.90 -5.01 -12.70
C ARG A 321 15.28 -3.60 -13.16
N LEU A 322 14.54 -2.61 -12.67
CA LEU A 322 14.62 -1.22 -13.10
C LEU A 322 15.31 -0.31 -12.07
N ARG A 323 16.26 0.50 -12.55
CA ARG A 323 16.88 1.59 -11.76
C ARG A 323 15.87 2.73 -11.61
N VAL A 324 15.68 3.20 -10.38
CA VAL A 324 14.76 4.31 -10.07
C VAL A 324 15.49 5.54 -9.51
N TYR A 325 16.76 5.39 -9.07
CA TYR A 325 17.60 6.49 -8.55
C TYR A 325 18.67 6.93 -9.55
#